data_2c592a991bf43b1be59d9363a7e72ad9
#
_entry.id   2c592a991bf43b1be59d9363a7e72ad9
#
_cell.length_a   1.000
_cell.length_b   1.000
_cell.length_c   1.000
_cell.angle_alpha   90.00
_cell.angle_beta   90.00
_cell.angle_gamma   90.00
#
_symmetry.space_group_name_H-M   'P 1'
#
loop_
_entity.id
_entity.type
_entity.pdbx_description
1 polymer ?
#
loop_
_entity_poly.entity_id
_entity_poly.type
_entity_poly.pdbx_seq_one_letter_code
_entity_poly.pdbx_strand_id
1 'polypeptide(L)'
;MARRRRYNHKRRRGSLSFLYKLLAFVLICTAISLALTLFFRIRSIEVSGNDRYTRQEIIDAAGVSEGDNMFLMNKYSAAERIRKALPYIETVQFRRSLPDGLSIIVTECADPAAIVQDGKAYLLCDTGNIVDEVTPAAAKQRMQIKGLTLTDPAVGQPAKAAEGQELVLEQLLTLMQALDQRGMTADVSLLDMSDPAQLTLRYLERFDVQLPREADYGYKLDYLMAVVEKLEVNEKGVINMMQEGKARFIPE
;
A
#
# COMPACT_ATOMS: atom_id res chain seq x y z
N MET A 1 67.49 -49.67 -40.45
CA MET A 1 67.46 -49.40 -39.00
C MET A 1 66.24 -48.57 -38.70
N ALA A 2 65.14 -49.12 -38.19
CA ALA A 2 63.87 -48.42 -37.91
C ALA A 2 63.77 -48.12 -36.42
N ARG A 3 63.77 -46.84 -36.06
CA ARG A 3 63.69 -46.33 -34.66
C ARG A 3 62.21 -46.28 -34.23
N ARG A 4 61.76 -47.28 -33.45
CA ARG A 4 60.41 -47.28 -32.80
C ARG A 4 60.32 -46.14 -31.78
N ARG A 5 59.52 -45.11 -32.04
CA ARG A 5 59.10 -44.10 -31.03
C ARG A 5 58.11 -44.77 -30.06
N ARG A 6 58.54 -44.88 -28.76
CA ARG A 6 57.66 -45.26 -27.65
C ARG A 6 56.76 -44.08 -27.33
N TYR A 7 55.47 -44.23 -27.54
CA TYR A 7 54.42 -43.28 -27.09
C TYR A 7 54.19 -43.50 -25.59
N ASN A 8 54.67 -42.55 -24.75
CA ASN A 8 54.46 -42.55 -23.32
C ASN A 8 53.04 -42.03 -23.02
N HIS A 9 52.05 -42.92 -22.78
CA HIS A 9 50.79 -42.57 -22.21
C HIS A 9 50.94 -42.14 -20.77
N LYS A 10 51.04 -40.83 -20.52
CA LYS A 10 50.86 -40.28 -19.19
C LYS A 10 49.40 -40.53 -18.76
N ARG A 11 49.19 -41.56 -18.00
CA ARG A 11 47.94 -41.75 -17.23
C ARG A 11 47.80 -40.53 -16.34
N ARG A 12 46.80 -39.64 -16.66
CA ARG A 12 46.33 -38.60 -15.76
C ARG A 12 45.77 -39.27 -14.51
N ARG A 13 46.57 -39.45 -13.50
CA ARG A 13 46.10 -39.75 -12.15
C ARG A 13 45.28 -38.55 -11.72
N GLY A 14 43.93 -38.65 -11.71
CA GLY A 14 43.06 -37.66 -11.13
C GLY A 14 43.54 -37.39 -9.71
N SER A 15 43.97 -36.16 -9.48
CA SER A 15 44.68 -35.78 -8.24
C SER A 15 43.71 -35.97 -7.08
N LEU A 16 43.92 -37.00 -6.24
CA LEU A 16 43.22 -37.16 -4.95
C LEU A 16 43.20 -35.84 -4.16
N SER A 17 44.29 -35.04 -4.32
CA SER A 17 44.36 -33.70 -3.77
C SER A 17 43.22 -32.76 -4.24
N PHE A 18 42.77 -32.89 -5.46
CA PHE A 18 41.61 -32.08 -5.94
C PHE A 18 40.30 -32.55 -5.25
N LEU A 19 40.13 -33.87 -5.08
CA LEU A 19 38.99 -34.44 -4.41
C LEU A 19 38.91 -34.00 -2.93
N TYR A 20 40.06 -33.99 -2.23
CA TYR A 20 40.13 -33.48 -0.85
C TYR A 20 39.81 -32.00 -0.74
N LYS A 21 40.30 -31.17 -1.68
CA LYS A 21 39.96 -29.74 -1.73
C LYS A 21 38.49 -29.48 -1.98
N LEU A 22 37.89 -30.26 -2.89
CA LEU A 22 36.45 -30.20 -3.16
C LEU A 22 35.62 -30.63 -1.94
N LEU A 23 36.01 -31.74 -1.30
CA LEU A 23 35.35 -32.24 -0.10
C LEU A 23 35.43 -31.20 1.05
N ALA A 24 36.61 -30.65 1.28
CA ALA A 24 36.82 -29.62 2.30
C ALA A 24 35.97 -28.33 2.00
N PHE A 25 35.90 -27.92 0.75
CA PHE A 25 35.06 -26.80 0.33
C PHE A 25 33.58 -27.07 0.60
N VAL A 26 33.05 -28.24 0.22
CA VAL A 26 31.66 -28.64 0.49
C VAL A 26 31.40 -28.69 2.00
N LEU A 27 32.32 -29.22 2.79
CA LEU A 27 32.17 -29.31 4.24
C LEU A 27 32.13 -27.90 4.90
N ILE A 28 32.98 -26.98 4.44
CA ILE A 28 32.99 -25.57 4.90
C ILE A 28 31.67 -24.90 4.51
N CYS A 29 31.21 -25.05 3.26
CA CYS A 29 29.95 -24.47 2.81
C CYS A 29 28.76 -25.02 3.62
N THR A 30 28.75 -26.33 3.92
CA THR A 30 27.72 -26.94 4.73
C THR A 30 27.75 -26.42 6.16
N ALA A 31 28.95 -26.28 6.76
CA ALA A 31 29.09 -25.74 8.11
C ALA A 31 28.62 -24.30 8.20
N ILE A 32 28.98 -23.45 7.22
CA ILE A 32 28.51 -22.06 7.13
C ILE A 32 26.99 -22.04 6.97
N SER A 33 26.43 -22.86 6.09
CA SER A 33 24.99 -22.92 5.85
C SER A 33 24.22 -23.33 7.13
N LEU A 34 24.73 -24.33 7.86
CA LEU A 34 24.18 -24.74 9.15
C LEU A 34 24.29 -23.63 10.20
N ALA A 35 25.42 -22.95 10.28
CA ALA A 35 25.61 -21.84 11.19
C ALA A 35 24.61 -20.71 10.91
N LEU A 36 24.43 -20.34 9.64
CA LEU A 36 23.46 -19.31 9.22
C LEU A 36 22.01 -19.72 9.53
N THR A 37 21.65 -20.99 9.34
CA THR A 37 20.29 -21.46 9.65
C THR A 37 19.99 -21.54 11.14
N LEU A 38 20.97 -21.83 11.97
CA LEU A 38 20.79 -21.92 13.41
C LEU A 38 20.90 -20.57 14.12
N PHE A 39 21.76 -19.67 13.62
CA PHE A 39 22.06 -18.42 14.28
C PHE A 39 21.01 -17.34 13.99
N PHE A 40 20.43 -17.30 12.76
CA PHE A 40 19.47 -16.27 12.34
C PHE A 40 18.01 -16.76 12.47
N ARG A 41 17.69 -17.33 13.62
CA ARG A 41 16.28 -17.65 13.97
C ARG A 41 15.62 -16.45 14.60
N ILE A 42 14.38 -16.20 14.22
CA ILE A 42 13.53 -15.15 14.79
C ILE A 42 13.25 -15.49 16.25
N ARG A 43 13.67 -14.64 17.18
CA ARG A 43 13.34 -14.74 18.60
C ARG A 43 12.35 -13.68 19.05
N SER A 44 12.33 -12.54 18.38
CA SER A 44 11.39 -11.48 18.66
C SER A 44 10.77 -10.96 17.38
N ILE A 45 9.46 -10.77 17.40
CA ILE A 45 8.71 -10.13 16.31
C ILE A 45 8.10 -8.87 16.88
N GLU A 46 8.44 -7.72 16.35
CA GLU A 46 7.83 -6.45 16.72
C GLU A 46 6.89 -6.02 15.60
N VAL A 47 5.72 -5.47 15.96
CA VAL A 47 4.77 -4.89 15.02
C VAL A 47 4.56 -3.43 15.40
N SER A 48 4.54 -2.56 14.39
CA SER A 48 4.33 -1.12 14.59
C SER A 48 3.48 -0.53 13.46
N GLY A 49 2.79 0.58 13.75
CA GLY A 49 1.89 1.25 12.81
C GLY A 49 0.50 0.62 12.74
N ASN A 50 0.19 -0.26 13.68
CA ASN A 50 -1.12 -0.90 13.81
C ASN A 50 -1.94 -0.19 14.88
N ASP A 51 -3.12 0.31 14.50
CA ASP A 51 -4.09 0.92 15.38
C ASP A 51 -5.37 0.08 15.48
N ARG A 52 -5.84 -0.45 14.33
CA ARG A 52 -7.05 -1.26 14.21
C ARG A 52 -6.83 -2.73 14.54
N TYR A 53 -5.78 -3.31 14.00
CA TYR A 53 -5.45 -4.73 14.20
C TYR A 53 -4.47 -4.93 15.33
N THR A 54 -4.64 -6.03 16.06
CA THR A 54 -3.71 -6.41 17.10
C THR A 54 -2.39 -6.92 16.51
N ARG A 55 -1.31 -6.79 17.28
CA ARG A 55 0.00 -7.36 16.92
C ARG A 55 -0.11 -8.84 16.56
N GLN A 56 -0.92 -9.62 17.31
CA GLN A 56 -1.03 -11.06 17.11
C GLN A 56 -1.74 -11.40 15.79
N GLU A 57 -2.82 -10.68 15.45
CA GLU A 57 -3.52 -10.88 14.18
C GLU A 57 -2.59 -10.65 12.98
N ILE A 58 -1.72 -9.64 13.05
CA ILE A 58 -0.76 -9.34 11.98
C ILE A 58 0.31 -10.44 11.88
N ILE A 59 0.82 -10.93 13.01
CA ILE A 59 1.80 -12.03 13.03
C ILE A 59 1.19 -13.31 12.47
N ASP A 60 -0.03 -13.66 12.88
CA ASP A 60 -0.74 -14.84 12.43
C ASP A 60 -1.04 -14.77 10.93
N ALA A 61 -1.51 -13.60 10.45
CA ALA A 61 -1.74 -13.35 9.04
C ALA A 61 -0.44 -13.42 8.22
N ALA A 62 0.69 -12.93 8.76
CA ALA A 62 1.99 -13.07 8.14
C ALA A 62 2.42 -14.52 7.96
N GLY A 63 1.91 -15.42 8.83
CA GLY A 63 2.34 -16.84 8.89
C GLY A 63 3.83 -16.94 9.21
N VAL A 64 4.31 -16.12 10.15
CA VAL A 64 5.69 -16.08 10.64
C VAL A 64 5.67 -16.40 12.12
N SER A 65 6.57 -17.29 12.55
CA SER A 65 6.65 -17.73 13.94
C SER A 65 8.05 -17.54 14.52
N GLU A 66 8.12 -17.41 15.84
CA GLU A 66 9.40 -17.52 16.55
C GLU A 66 10.03 -18.87 16.26
N GLY A 67 11.32 -18.88 15.98
CA GLY A 67 12.09 -20.06 15.56
C GLY A 67 12.26 -20.19 14.03
N ASP A 68 11.49 -19.47 13.23
CA ASP A 68 11.65 -19.44 11.78
C ASP A 68 12.99 -18.81 11.39
N ASN A 69 13.53 -19.23 10.24
CA ASN A 69 14.74 -18.60 9.73
C ASN A 69 14.43 -17.31 9.00
N MET A 70 14.99 -16.20 9.51
CA MET A 70 14.79 -14.85 9.00
C MET A 70 15.17 -14.67 7.53
N PHE A 71 16.15 -15.43 7.02
CA PHE A 71 16.62 -15.33 5.63
C PHE A 71 15.85 -16.21 4.67
N LEU A 72 15.24 -17.29 5.15
CA LEU A 72 14.41 -18.20 4.35
C LEU A 72 12.97 -17.69 4.21
N MET A 73 12.54 -16.77 5.06
CA MET A 73 11.21 -16.17 5.00
C MET A 73 11.02 -15.38 3.69
N ASN A 74 9.96 -15.70 2.95
CA ASN A 74 9.54 -14.92 1.79
C ASN A 74 8.67 -13.73 2.25
N LYS A 75 9.30 -12.56 2.37
CA LYS A 75 8.63 -11.33 2.82
C LYS A 75 7.47 -10.87 1.91
N TYR A 76 7.55 -11.14 0.60
CA TYR A 76 6.51 -10.76 -0.35
C TYR A 76 5.24 -11.59 -0.15
N SER A 77 5.39 -12.92 -0.04
CA SER A 77 4.25 -13.80 0.27
C SER A 77 3.65 -13.52 1.64
N ALA A 78 4.47 -13.17 2.64
CA ALA A 78 3.97 -12.77 3.95
C ALA A 78 3.17 -11.47 3.88
N ALA A 79 3.66 -10.44 3.16
CA ALA A 79 2.94 -9.19 2.95
C ALA A 79 1.61 -9.39 2.21
N GLU A 80 1.58 -10.26 1.20
CA GLU A 80 0.34 -10.59 0.48
C GLU A 80 -0.68 -11.29 1.39
N ARG A 81 -0.22 -12.23 2.22
CA ARG A 81 -1.11 -12.90 3.19
C ARG A 81 -1.72 -11.90 4.17
N ILE A 82 -0.90 -10.98 4.71
CA ILE A 82 -1.38 -9.92 5.60
C ILE A 82 -2.46 -9.09 4.90
N ARG A 83 -2.19 -8.53 3.72
CA ARG A 83 -3.17 -7.69 2.99
C ARG A 83 -4.46 -8.43 2.64
N LYS A 84 -4.35 -9.72 2.32
CA LYS A 84 -5.53 -10.53 2.01
C LYS A 84 -6.38 -10.85 3.24
N ALA A 85 -5.76 -11.10 4.38
CA ALA A 85 -6.44 -11.43 5.62
C ALA A 85 -6.93 -10.19 6.38
N LEU A 86 -6.23 -9.07 6.24
CA LEU A 86 -6.45 -7.82 6.97
C LEU A 86 -6.57 -6.66 5.98
N PRO A 87 -7.77 -6.45 5.36
CA PRO A 87 -7.95 -5.56 4.22
C PRO A 87 -7.59 -4.08 4.49
N TYR A 88 -7.72 -3.61 5.74
CA TYR A 88 -7.33 -2.24 6.11
C TYR A 88 -5.81 -2.01 6.10
N ILE A 89 -4.99 -3.05 5.97
CA ILE A 89 -3.54 -2.87 5.86
C ILE A 89 -3.15 -2.56 4.41
N GLU A 90 -2.67 -1.35 4.17
CA GLU A 90 -2.24 -0.85 2.88
C GLU A 90 -0.82 -1.27 2.56
N THR A 91 0.10 -0.97 3.46
CA THR A 91 1.51 -1.29 3.26
C THR A 91 2.06 -2.18 4.36
N VAL A 92 2.98 -3.06 3.98
CA VAL A 92 3.70 -3.94 4.90
C VAL A 92 5.18 -3.89 4.58
N GLN A 93 5.99 -3.53 5.55
CA GLN A 93 7.44 -3.52 5.45
C GLN A 93 8.05 -4.46 6.48
N PHE A 94 8.93 -5.35 6.03
CA PHE A 94 9.71 -6.23 6.91
C PHE A 94 11.12 -5.68 7.07
N ARG A 95 11.51 -5.37 8.32
CA ARG A 95 12.88 -4.99 8.68
C ARG A 95 13.50 -6.06 9.57
N ARG A 96 14.72 -6.43 9.24
CA ARG A 96 15.50 -7.40 10.02
C ARG A 96 16.37 -6.65 11.02
N SER A 97 16.19 -6.94 12.30
CA SER A 97 17.06 -6.46 13.40
C SER A 97 17.97 -7.60 13.81
N LEU A 98 19.15 -7.66 13.18
CA LEU A 98 20.11 -8.74 13.42
C LEU A 98 20.61 -8.72 14.89
N PRO A 99 20.83 -9.91 15.50
CA PRO A 99 20.88 -11.22 14.86
C PRO A 99 19.53 -11.97 14.79
N ASP A 100 18.52 -11.62 15.59
CA ASP A 100 17.35 -12.47 15.87
C ASP A 100 16.01 -11.72 15.95
N GLY A 101 15.96 -10.43 15.61
CA GLY A 101 14.75 -9.61 15.60
C GLY A 101 14.12 -9.45 14.21
N LEU A 102 12.80 -9.52 14.13
CA LEU A 102 12.01 -9.18 12.95
C LEU A 102 11.03 -8.05 13.30
N SER A 103 11.07 -6.95 12.56
CA SER A 103 10.11 -5.86 12.70
C SER A 103 9.17 -5.86 11.48
N ILE A 104 7.86 -5.87 11.74
CA ILE A 104 6.80 -5.73 10.76
C ILE A 104 6.20 -4.33 10.95
N ILE A 105 6.41 -3.47 9.98
CA ILE A 105 5.87 -2.11 9.98
C ILE A 105 4.70 -2.11 9.02
N VAL A 106 3.53 -1.76 9.52
CA VAL A 106 2.31 -1.67 8.70
C VAL A 106 1.82 -0.22 8.64
N THR A 107 1.11 0.11 7.58
CA THR A 107 0.31 1.33 7.47
C THR A 107 -1.13 0.89 7.25
N GLU A 108 -2.04 1.42 8.05
CA GLU A 108 -3.46 1.12 7.96
C GLU A 108 -4.23 2.28 7.31
N CYS A 109 -5.29 1.95 6.58
CA CYS A 109 -6.25 2.91 6.08
C CYS A 109 -7.08 3.46 7.25
N ALA A 110 -6.81 4.69 7.64
CA ALA A 110 -7.50 5.31 8.78
C ALA A 110 -8.93 5.74 8.41
N ASP A 111 -9.07 6.45 7.29
CA ASP A 111 -10.30 7.13 6.88
C ASP A 111 -10.75 6.72 5.48
N PRO A 112 -11.28 5.49 5.28
CA PRO A 112 -11.77 5.07 3.98
C PRO A 112 -13.02 5.85 3.58
N ALA A 113 -13.11 6.20 2.30
CA ALA A 113 -14.28 6.82 1.70
C ALA A 113 -15.34 5.78 1.31
N ALA A 114 -16.60 6.18 1.28
CA ALA A 114 -17.72 5.30 1.01
C ALA A 114 -18.33 5.53 -0.38
N ILE A 115 -18.48 4.44 -1.15
CA ILE A 115 -19.26 4.40 -2.38
C ILE A 115 -20.53 3.60 -2.11
N VAL A 116 -21.67 4.25 -2.24
CA VAL A 116 -22.97 3.60 -2.04
C VAL A 116 -23.52 3.11 -3.38
N GLN A 117 -23.69 1.79 -3.50
CA GLN A 117 -24.17 1.14 -4.69
C GLN A 117 -25.03 -0.09 -4.32
N ASP A 118 -26.13 -0.30 -5.00
CA ASP A 118 -27.01 -1.49 -4.86
C ASP A 118 -27.44 -1.77 -3.41
N GLY A 119 -27.65 -0.71 -2.61
CA GLY A 119 -28.08 -0.82 -1.21
C GLY A 119 -26.99 -1.20 -0.23
N LYS A 120 -25.71 -1.23 -0.67
CA LYS A 120 -24.52 -1.47 0.12
C LYS A 120 -23.59 -0.26 0.05
N ALA A 121 -22.69 -0.14 1.00
CA ALA A 121 -21.63 0.85 0.97
C ALA A 121 -20.27 0.13 1.00
N TYR A 122 -19.47 0.37 -0.01
CA TYR A 122 -18.10 -0.15 -0.13
C TYR A 122 -17.13 0.90 0.35
N LEU A 123 -16.25 0.53 1.28
CA LEU A 123 -15.25 1.42 1.84
C LEU A 123 -13.95 1.31 1.04
N LEU A 124 -13.55 2.41 0.43
CA LEU A 124 -12.40 2.54 -0.46
C LEU A 124 -11.30 3.35 0.21
N CYS A 125 -10.08 2.83 0.22
CA CYS A 125 -8.88 3.58 0.61
C CYS A 125 -8.28 4.35 -0.55
N ASP A 126 -7.39 5.29 -0.24
CA ASP A 126 -6.65 6.09 -1.22
C ASP A 126 -5.70 5.24 -2.10
N THR A 127 -5.32 4.05 -1.64
CA THR A 127 -4.59 3.04 -2.43
C THR A 127 -5.46 2.33 -3.48
N GLY A 128 -6.77 2.56 -3.46
CA GLY A 128 -7.74 1.95 -4.37
C GLY A 128 -8.23 0.58 -3.94
N ASN A 129 -7.92 0.12 -2.73
CA ASN A 129 -8.43 -1.16 -2.23
C ASN A 129 -9.76 -0.99 -1.52
N ILE A 130 -10.68 -1.94 -1.73
CA ILE A 130 -11.93 -2.03 -0.97
C ILE A 130 -11.62 -2.75 0.34
N VAL A 131 -11.80 -2.06 1.46
CA VAL A 131 -11.41 -2.57 2.78
C VAL A 131 -12.57 -3.16 3.55
N ASP A 132 -13.81 -2.75 3.24
CA ASP A 132 -14.99 -3.23 3.95
C ASP A 132 -16.25 -3.08 3.09
N GLU A 133 -17.29 -3.84 3.43
CA GLU A 133 -18.66 -3.70 2.94
C GLU A 133 -19.57 -3.48 4.14
N VAL A 134 -20.23 -2.32 4.19
CA VAL A 134 -21.09 -1.93 5.31
C VAL A 134 -22.46 -1.50 4.81
N THR A 135 -23.39 -1.27 5.74
CA THR A 135 -24.68 -0.67 5.37
C THR A 135 -24.50 0.82 5.04
N PRO A 136 -25.32 1.39 4.14
CA PRO A 136 -25.26 2.83 3.85
C PRO A 136 -25.46 3.72 5.08
N ALA A 137 -26.21 3.23 6.07
CA ALA A 137 -26.40 3.94 7.34
C ALA A 137 -25.12 4.04 8.16
N ALA A 138 -24.30 2.97 8.20
CA ALA A 138 -23.02 2.94 8.90
C ALA A 138 -21.94 3.80 8.19
N ALA A 139 -22.10 4.00 6.90
CA ALA A 139 -21.15 4.78 6.09
C ALA A 139 -21.43 6.30 6.10
N LYS A 140 -22.55 6.77 6.66
CA LYS A 140 -22.99 8.18 6.58
C LYS A 140 -21.99 9.21 7.13
N GLN A 141 -21.19 8.84 8.12
CA GLN A 141 -20.22 9.72 8.76
C GLN A 141 -18.85 9.72 8.05
N ARG A 142 -18.70 8.91 7.01
CA ARG A 142 -17.48 8.85 6.21
C ARG A 142 -17.59 9.74 5.00
N MET A 143 -16.47 10.13 4.44
CA MET A 143 -16.42 10.82 3.15
C MET A 143 -17.18 10.00 2.11
N GLN A 144 -18.19 10.62 1.47
CA GLN A 144 -19.02 9.99 0.44
C GLN A 144 -18.44 10.25 -0.94
N ILE A 145 -18.43 9.23 -1.79
CA ILE A 145 -18.05 9.36 -3.21
C ILE A 145 -19.29 9.21 -4.06
N LYS A 146 -19.51 10.16 -5.00
CA LYS A 146 -20.57 10.13 -6.01
C LYS A 146 -19.99 10.16 -7.41
N GLY A 147 -20.75 9.68 -8.38
CA GLY A 147 -20.38 9.71 -9.80
C GLY A 147 -19.41 8.62 -10.22
N LEU A 148 -19.15 7.62 -9.36
CA LEU A 148 -18.37 6.43 -9.67
C LEU A 148 -19.20 5.18 -9.37
N THR A 149 -19.21 4.24 -10.30
CA THR A 149 -19.84 2.92 -10.17
C THR A 149 -18.75 1.85 -10.18
N LEU A 150 -18.82 0.91 -9.25
CA LEU A 150 -17.87 -0.20 -9.16
C LEU A 150 -18.39 -1.44 -9.89
N THR A 151 -17.50 -2.17 -10.55
CA THR A 151 -17.76 -3.48 -11.13
C THR A 151 -17.25 -4.58 -10.22
N ASP A 152 -18.13 -5.53 -9.86
CA ASP A 152 -17.81 -6.69 -9.01
C ASP A 152 -16.97 -6.32 -7.76
N PRO A 153 -17.43 -5.35 -6.94
CA PRO A 153 -16.66 -4.92 -5.78
C PRO A 153 -16.56 -6.06 -4.76
N ALA A 154 -15.33 -6.30 -4.27
CA ALA A 154 -15.05 -7.33 -3.27
C ALA A 154 -14.03 -6.83 -2.24
N VAL A 155 -14.28 -7.12 -0.96
CA VAL A 155 -13.38 -6.76 0.14
C VAL A 155 -12.02 -7.43 -0.02
N GLY A 156 -10.95 -6.67 0.20
CA GLY A 156 -9.57 -7.11 0.04
C GLY A 156 -9.08 -7.12 -1.41
N GLN A 157 -9.86 -6.57 -2.35
CA GLN A 157 -9.51 -6.47 -3.76
C GLN A 157 -9.41 -4.99 -4.20
N PRO A 158 -8.59 -4.69 -5.21
CA PRO A 158 -8.60 -3.38 -5.85
C PRO A 158 -9.97 -3.08 -6.44
N ALA A 159 -10.45 -1.85 -6.25
CA ALA A 159 -11.67 -1.36 -6.86
C ALA A 159 -11.52 -1.32 -8.39
N LYS A 160 -12.57 -1.73 -9.08
CA LYS A 160 -12.66 -1.65 -10.53
C LYS A 160 -13.85 -0.76 -10.87
N ALA A 161 -13.62 0.26 -11.67
CA ALA A 161 -14.68 1.12 -12.18
C ALA A 161 -15.50 0.41 -13.26
N ALA A 162 -16.73 0.85 -13.45
CA ALA A 162 -17.54 0.46 -14.59
C ALA A 162 -16.88 0.93 -15.90
N GLU A 163 -17.24 0.28 -17.01
CA GLU A 163 -16.71 0.58 -18.34
C GLU A 163 -16.84 2.08 -18.67
N GLY A 164 -15.72 2.70 -19.07
CA GLY A 164 -15.64 4.13 -19.35
C GLY A 164 -15.45 5.04 -18.13
N GLN A 165 -15.35 4.50 -16.91
CA GLN A 165 -15.10 5.26 -15.68
C GLN A 165 -13.70 5.02 -15.09
N GLU A 166 -12.81 4.34 -15.81
CA GLU A 166 -11.45 4.00 -15.32
C GLU A 166 -10.65 5.27 -14.99
N LEU A 167 -10.74 6.29 -15.86
CA LEU A 167 -10.09 7.58 -15.64
C LEU A 167 -10.67 8.31 -14.43
N VAL A 168 -11.99 8.18 -14.19
CA VAL A 168 -12.65 8.77 -13.01
C VAL A 168 -12.10 8.18 -11.73
N LEU A 169 -11.92 6.86 -11.69
CA LEU A 169 -11.32 6.17 -10.55
C LEU A 169 -9.87 6.62 -10.32
N GLU A 170 -9.07 6.72 -11.38
CA GLU A 170 -7.67 7.19 -11.29
C GLU A 170 -7.59 8.61 -10.74
N GLN A 171 -8.41 9.53 -11.24
CA GLN A 171 -8.48 10.91 -10.76
C GLN A 171 -8.94 10.98 -9.30
N LEU A 172 -9.93 10.19 -8.93
CA LEU A 172 -10.42 10.08 -7.56
C LEU A 172 -9.30 9.63 -6.61
N LEU A 173 -8.58 8.56 -6.93
CA LEU A 173 -7.49 8.04 -6.11
C LEU A 173 -6.34 9.07 -5.98
N THR A 174 -6.02 9.77 -7.08
CA THR A 174 -5.02 10.83 -7.05
C THR A 174 -5.43 11.97 -6.11
N LEU A 175 -6.71 12.36 -6.12
CA LEU A 175 -7.24 13.37 -5.21
C LEU A 175 -7.24 12.87 -3.76
N MET A 176 -7.67 11.64 -3.50
CA MET A 176 -7.67 11.05 -2.15
C MET A 176 -6.26 11.00 -1.57
N GLN A 177 -5.26 10.58 -2.35
CA GLN A 177 -3.85 10.60 -1.93
C GLN A 177 -3.35 12.02 -1.65
N ALA A 178 -3.76 13.00 -2.45
CA ALA A 178 -3.39 14.40 -2.22
C ALA A 178 -4.01 14.97 -0.94
N LEU A 179 -5.25 14.54 -0.60
CA LEU A 179 -5.93 14.89 0.66
C LEU A 179 -5.24 14.25 1.86
N ASP A 180 -4.92 12.95 1.77
CA ASP A 180 -4.25 12.22 2.84
C ASP A 180 -2.88 12.82 3.17
N GLN A 181 -2.05 13.07 2.16
CA GLN A 181 -0.73 13.68 2.32
C GLN A 181 -0.75 15.05 3.02
N ARG A 182 -1.91 15.74 3.02
CA ARG A 182 -2.12 17.03 3.66
C ARG A 182 -2.91 16.96 4.96
N GLY A 183 -3.30 15.76 5.37
CA GLY A 183 -4.14 15.56 6.55
C GLY A 183 -5.54 16.18 6.42
N MET A 184 -6.05 16.33 5.19
CA MET A 184 -7.35 16.96 4.91
C MET A 184 -8.49 15.95 4.80
N THR A 185 -8.22 14.65 4.82
CA THR A 185 -9.22 13.60 4.57
C THR A 185 -10.41 13.68 5.54
N ALA A 186 -10.14 13.94 6.82
CA ALA A 186 -11.18 14.06 7.84
C ALA A 186 -12.09 15.31 7.68
N ASP A 187 -11.61 16.34 6.98
CA ASP A 187 -12.33 17.59 6.74
C ASP A 187 -13.22 17.56 5.49
N VAL A 188 -13.15 16.48 4.70
CA VAL A 188 -13.92 16.30 3.48
C VAL A 188 -15.03 15.28 3.70
N SER A 189 -16.28 15.70 3.50
CA SER A 189 -17.44 14.80 3.66
C SER A 189 -18.01 14.25 2.35
N LEU A 190 -17.74 14.91 1.23
CA LEU A 190 -18.23 14.49 -0.09
C LEU A 190 -17.18 14.77 -1.18
N LEU A 191 -17.01 13.79 -2.07
CA LEU A 191 -16.35 13.92 -3.36
C LEU A 191 -17.37 13.59 -4.45
N ASP A 192 -17.78 14.58 -5.22
CA ASP A 192 -18.73 14.40 -6.33
C ASP A 192 -17.99 14.43 -7.66
N MET A 193 -17.94 13.26 -8.30
CA MET A 193 -17.34 13.03 -9.59
C MET A 193 -18.36 12.91 -10.73
N SER A 194 -19.60 13.34 -10.52
CA SER A 194 -20.69 13.13 -11.51
C SER A 194 -20.57 14.03 -12.72
N ASP A 195 -20.01 15.24 -12.57
CA ASP A 195 -19.82 16.17 -13.68
C ASP A 195 -18.54 15.84 -14.46
N PRO A 196 -18.59 15.58 -15.77
CA PRO A 196 -17.40 15.27 -16.56
C PRO A 196 -16.39 16.43 -16.68
N ALA A 197 -16.80 17.67 -16.47
CA ALA A 197 -15.92 18.85 -16.60
C ALA A 197 -15.21 19.23 -15.30
N GLN A 198 -15.83 18.93 -14.17
CA GLN A 198 -15.35 19.33 -12.85
C GLN A 198 -15.58 18.25 -11.80
N LEU A 199 -14.87 18.33 -10.71
CA LEU A 199 -15.21 17.65 -9.48
C LEU A 199 -15.60 18.67 -8.41
N THR A 200 -16.45 18.25 -7.49
CA THR A 200 -16.83 19.07 -6.34
C THR A 200 -16.50 18.33 -5.06
N LEU A 201 -15.81 18.98 -4.14
CA LEU A 201 -15.60 18.44 -2.81
C LEU A 201 -16.26 19.33 -1.74
N ARG A 202 -16.89 18.71 -0.74
CA ARG A 202 -17.45 19.39 0.42
C ARG A 202 -16.40 19.45 1.52
N TYR A 203 -15.89 20.66 1.80
CA TYR A 203 -14.81 20.89 2.75
C TYR A 203 -15.32 21.58 4.00
N LEU A 204 -14.92 21.09 5.18
CA LEU A 204 -15.29 21.60 6.52
C LEU A 204 -16.82 21.73 6.73
N GLU A 205 -17.64 20.98 5.99
CA GLU A 205 -19.11 21.12 5.97
C GLU A 205 -19.61 22.54 5.62
N ARG A 206 -18.73 23.40 5.10
CA ARG A 206 -19.02 24.81 4.83
C ARG A 206 -18.83 25.20 3.37
N PHE A 207 -17.89 24.58 2.68
CA PHE A 207 -17.48 24.99 1.35
C PHE A 207 -17.69 23.91 0.32
N ASP A 208 -18.38 24.26 -0.78
CA ASP A 208 -18.41 23.44 -1.99
C ASP A 208 -17.27 23.91 -2.91
N VAL A 209 -16.21 23.15 -2.97
CA VAL A 209 -15.01 23.50 -3.74
C VAL A 209 -15.07 22.84 -5.10
N GLN A 210 -15.04 23.66 -6.16
CA GLN A 210 -15.07 23.22 -7.55
C GLN A 210 -13.64 23.21 -8.12
N LEU A 211 -13.20 22.06 -8.58
CA LEU A 211 -11.89 21.81 -9.16
C LEU A 211 -12.03 21.23 -10.57
N PRO A 212 -11.10 21.54 -11.50
CA PRO A 212 -11.07 20.84 -12.79
C PRO A 212 -10.69 19.37 -12.58
N ARG A 213 -11.19 18.49 -13.44
CA ARG A 213 -10.90 17.05 -13.42
C ARG A 213 -9.41 16.76 -13.60
N GLU A 214 -8.77 17.51 -14.48
CA GLU A 214 -7.34 17.41 -14.73
C GLU A 214 -6.64 18.60 -14.08
N ALA A 215 -6.09 18.37 -12.90
CA ALA A 215 -5.38 19.38 -12.14
C ALA A 215 -4.24 18.77 -11.33
N ASP A 216 -3.25 19.59 -11.00
CA ASP A 216 -2.37 19.29 -9.88
C ASP A 216 -3.16 19.50 -8.58
N TYR A 217 -3.76 18.40 -8.08
CA TYR A 217 -4.56 18.45 -6.86
C TYR A 217 -3.74 18.87 -5.66
N GLY A 218 -2.44 18.52 -5.63
CA GLY A 218 -1.55 18.98 -4.60
C GLY A 218 -1.51 20.50 -4.49
N TYR A 219 -1.19 21.16 -5.59
CA TYR A 219 -1.18 22.62 -5.66
C TYR A 219 -2.55 23.23 -5.36
N LYS A 220 -3.64 22.65 -5.89
CA LYS A 220 -5.00 23.16 -5.67
C LYS A 220 -5.41 23.08 -4.20
N LEU A 221 -5.09 22.00 -3.50
CA LEU A 221 -5.40 21.84 -2.08
C LEU A 221 -4.57 22.78 -1.20
N ASP A 222 -3.27 22.96 -1.50
CA ASP A 222 -2.44 23.94 -0.79
C ASP A 222 -3.00 25.35 -0.95
N TYR A 223 -3.46 25.68 -2.16
CA TYR A 223 -4.08 26.97 -2.43
C TYR A 223 -5.46 27.10 -1.74
N LEU A 224 -6.26 26.03 -1.69
CA LEU A 224 -7.51 25.99 -0.95
C LEU A 224 -7.30 26.31 0.53
N MET A 225 -6.34 25.67 1.18
CA MET A 225 -6.02 25.91 2.59
C MET A 225 -5.68 27.40 2.82
N ALA A 226 -4.84 27.97 1.96
CA ALA A 226 -4.47 29.40 2.05
C ALA A 226 -5.64 30.36 1.81
N VAL A 227 -6.64 29.96 1.01
CA VAL A 227 -7.88 30.74 0.82
C VAL A 227 -8.78 30.65 2.04
N VAL A 228 -9.01 29.44 2.54
CA VAL A 228 -9.89 29.20 3.69
C VAL A 228 -9.36 29.84 4.98
N GLU A 229 -8.04 29.92 5.16
CA GLU A 229 -7.40 30.61 6.29
C GLU A 229 -7.76 32.12 6.35
N LYS A 230 -8.07 32.72 5.20
CA LYS A 230 -8.45 34.14 5.08
C LYS A 230 -9.94 34.41 5.24
N LEU A 231 -10.75 33.35 5.22
CA LEU A 231 -12.21 33.44 5.37
C LEU A 231 -12.61 33.40 6.85
N GLU A 232 -13.69 34.07 7.18
CA GLU A 232 -14.21 34.06 8.53
C GLU A 232 -14.83 32.70 8.90
N VAL A 233 -14.86 32.35 10.19
CA VAL A 233 -15.31 31.03 10.68
C VAL A 233 -16.78 30.75 10.32
N ASN A 234 -17.61 31.78 10.20
CA ASN A 234 -19.03 31.68 9.86
C ASN A 234 -19.33 31.75 8.35
N GLU A 235 -18.33 32.04 7.50
CA GLU A 235 -18.55 32.07 6.07
C GLU A 235 -18.77 30.66 5.50
N LYS A 236 -19.75 30.59 4.60
CA LYS A 236 -20.12 29.38 3.83
C LYS A 236 -20.35 29.77 2.38
N GLY A 237 -20.21 28.83 1.48
CA GLY A 237 -20.47 29.08 0.07
C GLY A 237 -19.62 28.22 -0.87
N VAL A 238 -19.50 28.70 -2.10
CA VAL A 238 -18.76 28.00 -3.16
C VAL A 238 -17.38 28.63 -3.35
N ILE A 239 -16.35 27.80 -3.36
CA ILE A 239 -14.99 28.19 -3.75
C ILE A 239 -14.71 27.61 -5.13
N ASN A 240 -14.80 28.47 -6.15
CA ASN A 240 -14.53 28.06 -7.53
C ASN A 240 -13.04 28.22 -7.85
N MET A 241 -12.37 27.11 -8.15
CA MET A 241 -10.94 27.01 -8.46
C MET A 241 -10.70 26.40 -9.85
N MET A 242 -11.68 26.51 -10.75
CA MET A 242 -11.61 25.98 -12.12
C MET A 242 -10.49 26.63 -12.94
N GLN A 243 -10.15 27.88 -12.67
CA GLN A 243 -9.04 28.56 -13.34
C GLN A 243 -7.72 28.33 -12.62
N GLU A 244 -6.65 28.26 -13.39
CA GLU A 244 -5.30 28.14 -12.82
C GLU A 244 -4.91 29.43 -12.09
N GLY A 245 -4.32 29.28 -10.88
CA GLY A 245 -3.85 30.40 -10.06
C GLY A 245 -4.95 31.33 -9.55
N LYS A 246 -6.24 30.98 -9.69
CA LYS A 246 -7.36 31.80 -9.20
C LYS A 246 -8.32 30.96 -8.37
N ALA A 247 -8.76 31.55 -7.26
CA ALA A 247 -9.89 31.08 -6.48
C ALA A 247 -10.92 32.21 -6.35
N ARG A 248 -12.17 31.91 -6.61
CA ARG A 248 -13.29 32.84 -6.44
C ARG A 248 -14.22 32.29 -5.37
N PHE A 249 -14.32 33.03 -4.27
CA PHE A 249 -15.31 32.74 -3.25
C PHE A 249 -16.64 33.37 -3.59
N ILE A 250 -17.72 32.65 -3.47
CA ILE A 250 -19.11 33.07 -3.69
C ILE A 250 -19.84 32.71 -2.39
N PRO A 251 -20.13 33.69 -1.54
CA PRO A 251 -20.85 33.45 -0.28
C PRO A 251 -22.28 33.00 -0.54
N GLU A 252 -22.79 32.18 0.39
CA GLU A 252 -24.19 31.71 0.42
C GLU A 252 -25.14 32.76 0.91
#